data_e1c70fd3b3f54bdb68339b600c566007
#
_entry.id   e1c70fd3b3f54bdb68339b600c566007
#
_cell.length_a   1.000
_cell.length_b   1.000
_cell.length_c   1.000
_cell.angle_alpha   90.00
_cell.angle_beta   90.00
_cell.angle_gamma   90.00
#
_symmetry.space_group_name_H-M   'P 1'
#
loop_
_entity.id
_entity.type
_entity.pdbx_description
1 polymer ?
#
loop_
_entity_poly.entity_id
_entity_poly.type
_entity_poly.pdbx_seq_one_letter_code
_entity_poly.pdbx_strand_id
1 'polypeptide(L)'
;MYGIESKKKIIESKENKPYKMCRSLSSKKFRDKLKLYVVEGEKMVKEAIDRKKVHTVICSMEKDLNISHKWETPIFIKGKLFKELTHTETNQGILAVVYKENIDREGFEEEVKGKDIVILDRLQDPGNVGTILRTADAAGYGGIVAIKGTVDCYSPKVVRAAANSLMRIPILSVDSEEDAIEVARKIGNLIVGTDVGTPK
;
A
#
# COMPACT_ATOMS: atom_id res chain seq x y z
N MET A 1 -14.58 -30.18 21.48
CA MET A 1 -15.29 -28.90 21.65
C MET A 1 -14.50 -28.08 22.67
N TYR A 2 -13.49 -27.37 22.26
CA TYR A 2 -12.71 -26.45 23.10
C TYR A 2 -12.85 -25.07 22.52
N GLY A 3 -13.77 -24.28 23.11
CA GLY A 3 -13.91 -22.87 22.80
C GLY A 3 -12.79 -22.10 23.43
N ILE A 4 -11.80 -21.72 22.63
CA ILE A 4 -10.85 -20.67 23.01
C ILE A 4 -11.61 -19.35 22.79
N GLU A 5 -12.28 -18.85 23.83
CA GLU A 5 -12.65 -17.44 23.89
C GLU A 5 -11.38 -16.61 24.01
N SER A 6 -10.75 -16.33 22.87
CA SER A 6 -9.70 -15.32 22.83
C SER A 6 -10.34 -13.98 23.20
N LYS A 7 -9.95 -13.41 24.35
CA LYS A 7 -10.43 -12.10 24.82
C LYS A 7 -10.26 -11.09 23.68
N LYS A 8 -11.37 -10.70 23.03
CA LYS A 8 -11.38 -9.67 22.00
C LYS A 8 -10.74 -8.40 22.56
N LYS A 9 -9.65 -7.95 21.98
CA LYS A 9 -9.01 -6.69 22.37
C LYS A 9 -9.84 -5.53 21.82
N ILE A 10 -10.62 -4.88 22.70
CA ILE A 10 -11.52 -3.78 22.33
C ILE A 10 -10.86 -2.46 22.65
N ILE A 11 -10.89 -1.55 21.69
CA ILE A 11 -10.42 -0.16 21.83
C ILE A 11 -11.62 0.78 21.85
N GLU A 12 -11.71 1.56 22.93
CA GLU A 12 -12.77 2.52 23.16
C GLU A 12 -12.27 3.97 23.27
N SER A 13 -10.96 4.18 23.24
CA SER A 13 -10.34 5.50 23.40
C SER A 13 -9.32 5.79 22.31
N LYS A 14 -9.26 7.05 21.87
CA LYS A 14 -8.24 7.57 20.93
C LYS A 14 -6.82 7.53 21.50
N GLU A 15 -6.67 7.39 22.81
CA GLU A 15 -5.39 7.32 23.49
C GLU A 15 -4.66 5.98 23.31
N ASN A 16 -5.34 4.95 22.85
CA ASN A 16 -4.75 3.65 22.61
C ASN A 16 -3.67 3.69 21.53
N LYS A 17 -2.54 3.05 21.79
CA LYS A 17 -1.38 2.99 20.87
C LYS A 17 -1.73 2.50 19.46
N PRO A 18 -2.46 1.37 19.28
CA PRO A 18 -2.86 0.91 17.94
C PRO A 18 -3.71 1.91 17.17
N TYR A 19 -4.64 2.60 17.84
CA TYR A 19 -5.45 3.65 17.21
C TYR A 19 -4.59 4.82 16.75
N LYS A 20 -3.74 5.37 17.66
CA LYS A 20 -2.84 6.47 17.34
C LYS A 20 -1.89 6.13 16.20
N MET A 21 -1.33 4.94 16.22
CA MET A 21 -0.47 4.44 15.14
C MET A 21 -1.23 4.43 13.81
N CYS A 22 -2.36 3.75 13.73
CA CYS A 22 -3.15 3.67 12.49
C CYS A 22 -3.52 5.07 11.97
N ARG A 23 -4.02 5.95 12.83
CA ARG A 23 -4.37 7.33 12.47
C ARG A 23 -3.17 8.13 11.96
N SER A 24 -1.98 7.94 12.53
CA SER A 24 -0.78 8.65 12.11
C SER A 24 -0.34 8.30 10.69
N LEU A 25 -0.70 7.12 10.19
CA LEU A 25 -0.35 6.64 8.84
C LEU A 25 -1.08 7.40 7.72
N SER A 26 -2.02 8.29 8.02
CA SER A 26 -2.53 9.27 7.06
C SER A 26 -1.43 10.23 6.57
N SER A 27 -0.40 10.48 7.39
CA SER A 27 0.75 11.33 7.07
C SER A 27 1.91 10.55 6.47
N LYS A 28 2.48 11.06 5.36
CA LYS A 28 3.67 10.50 4.70
C LYS A 28 4.84 10.32 5.67
N LYS A 29 5.10 11.33 6.52
CA LYS A 29 6.18 11.29 7.53
C LYS A 29 6.12 10.04 8.40
N PHE A 30 4.93 9.66 8.86
CA PHE A 30 4.77 8.48 9.72
C PHE A 30 4.83 7.17 8.93
N ARG A 31 4.29 7.14 7.70
CA ARG A 31 4.44 5.96 6.82
C ARG A 31 5.91 5.65 6.54
N ASP A 32 6.69 6.67 6.24
CA ASP A 32 8.12 6.51 5.96
C ASP A 32 8.92 6.13 7.21
N LYS A 33 8.58 6.73 8.38
CA LYS A 33 9.22 6.43 9.65
C LYS A 33 8.93 5.01 10.14
N LEU A 34 7.67 4.59 10.06
CA LEU A 34 7.21 3.30 10.59
C LEU A 34 7.31 2.17 9.56
N LYS A 35 7.53 2.51 8.29
CA LYS A 35 7.50 1.57 7.16
C LYS A 35 6.17 0.80 7.09
N LEU A 36 5.07 1.50 7.35
CA LEU A 36 3.71 0.97 7.38
C LEU A 36 2.78 1.83 6.55
N TYR A 37 1.71 1.23 6.05
CA TYR A 37 0.58 1.92 5.43
C TYR A 37 -0.73 1.19 5.75
N VAL A 38 -1.88 1.77 5.38
CA VAL A 38 -3.21 1.22 5.68
C VAL A 38 -3.88 0.76 4.41
N VAL A 39 -4.50 -0.41 4.46
CA VAL A 39 -5.39 -0.94 3.43
C VAL A 39 -6.79 -1.14 4.02
N GLU A 40 -7.83 -0.87 3.23
CA GLU A 40 -9.23 -0.92 3.67
C GLU A 40 -10.03 -1.92 2.84
N GLY A 41 -10.92 -2.65 3.51
CA GLY A 41 -11.85 -3.59 2.88
C GLY A 41 -11.37 -5.03 2.85
N GLU A 42 -12.33 -5.94 2.77
CA GLU A 42 -12.10 -7.39 2.96
C GLU A 42 -11.10 -7.99 1.96
N LYS A 43 -11.21 -7.62 0.68
CA LYS A 43 -10.34 -8.15 -0.36
C LYS A 43 -8.87 -7.76 -0.15
N MET A 44 -8.63 -6.48 0.20
CA MET A 44 -7.27 -6.00 0.44
C MET A 44 -6.67 -6.59 1.71
N VAL A 45 -7.48 -6.66 2.77
CA VAL A 45 -7.04 -7.26 4.04
C VAL A 45 -6.75 -8.75 3.87
N LYS A 46 -7.60 -9.49 3.16
CA LYS A 46 -7.38 -10.92 2.87
C LYS A 46 -6.05 -11.13 2.11
N GLU A 47 -5.81 -10.38 1.05
CA GLU A 47 -4.56 -10.51 0.28
C GLU A 47 -3.33 -10.15 1.12
N ALA A 48 -3.42 -9.12 1.96
CA ALA A 48 -2.35 -8.77 2.88
C ALA A 48 -2.02 -9.90 3.85
N ILE A 49 -3.05 -10.60 4.36
CA ILE A 49 -2.90 -11.78 5.22
C ILE A 49 -2.25 -12.93 4.45
N ASP A 50 -2.77 -13.27 3.26
CA ASP A 50 -2.26 -14.37 2.45
C ASP A 50 -0.79 -14.15 2.06
N ARG A 51 -0.38 -12.89 1.88
CA ARG A 51 1.01 -12.50 1.61
C ARG A 51 1.88 -12.30 2.86
N LYS A 52 1.35 -12.52 4.05
CA LYS A 52 2.06 -12.34 5.33
C LYS A 52 2.64 -10.91 5.50
N LYS A 53 1.99 -9.90 4.90
CA LYS A 53 2.42 -8.48 4.95
C LYS A 53 1.70 -7.68 6.04
N VAL A 54 0.86 -8.30 6.86
CA VAL A 54 0.06 -7.60 7.87
C VAL A 54 0.84 -7.40 9.16
N HIS A 55 0.82 -6.16 9.65
CA HIS A 55 1.26 -5.79 11.00
C HIS A 55 0.10 -5.94 12.01
N THR A 56 -1.10 -5.47 11.66
CA THR A 56 -2.28 -5.49 12.56
C THR A 56 -3.57 -5.44 11.74
N VAL A 57 -4.57 -6.25 12.09
CA VAL A 57 -5.93 -6.12 11.58
C VAL A 57 -6.79 -5.36 12.59
N ILE A 58 -7.58 -4.41 12.10
CA ILE A 58 -8.49 -3.59 12.88
C ILE A 58 -9.90 -3.76 12.31
N CYS A 59 -10.85 -4.09 13.18
CA CYS A 59 -12.25 -4.30 12.82
C CYS A 59 -13.17 -3.36 13.59
N SER A 60 -14.26 -2.94 12.97
CA SER A 60 -15.37 -2.33 13.67
C SER A 60 -16.04 -3.38 14.57
N MET A 61 -16.52 -2.98 15.74
CA MET A 61 -17.26 -3.88 16.64
C MET A 61 -18.56 -4.41 16.03
N GLU A 62 -19.15 -3.65 15.10
CA GLU A 62 -20.37 -4.01 14.39
C GLU A 62 -20.12 -4.98 13.22
N LYS A 63 -18.85 -5.27 12.93
CA LYS A 63 -18.49 -6.21 11.87
C LYS A 63 -18.66 -7.64 12.35
N ASP A 64 -19.52 -8.38 11.67
CA ASP A 64 -19.57 -9.82 11.79
C ASP A 64 -18.38 -10.44 11.05
N LEU A 65 -17.47 -11.05 11.79
CA LEU A 65 -16.25 -11.61 11.26
C LEU A 65 -16.49 -13.03 10.75
N ASN A 66 -17.01 -13.14 9.54
CA ASN A 66 -16.91 -14.38 8.74
C ASN A 66 -15.55 -14.52 8.06
N ILE A 67 -14.56 -13.74 8.47
CA ILE A 67 -13.19 -13.86 7.96
C ILE A 67 -12.54 -15.04 8.67
N SER A 68 -12.72 -16.18 8.06
CA SER A 68 -12.16 -17.44 8.53
C SER A 68 -10.62 -17.37 8.66
N HIS A 69 -10.11 -17.45 9.89
CA HIS A 69 -9.26 -18.57 10.29
C HIS A 69 -7.74 -18.46 10.22
N LYS A 70 -7.12 -17.40 9.73
CA LYS A 70 -5.65 -17.32 9.76
C LYS A 70 -5.10 -16.09 10.47
N TRP A 71 -5.97 -15.29 11.06
CA TRP A 71 -5.55 -14.08 11.74
C TRP A 71 -5.72 -14.22 13.26
N GLU A 72 -4.60 -14.23 13.98
CA GLU A 72 -4.61 -14.66 15.39
C GLU A 72 -5.32 -13.72 16.35
N THR A 73 -5.37 -12.41 16.13
CA THR A 73 -6.06 -11.49 17.04
C THR A 73 -6.37 -10.13 16.40
N PRO A 74 -7.53 -9.95 15.75
CA PRO A 74 -7.95 -8.63 15.31
C PRO A 74 -8.22 -7.71 16.51
N ILE A 75 -7.93 -6.43 16.34
CA ILE A 75 -8.27 -5.39 17.30
C ILE A 75 -9.64 -4.84 16.94
N PHE A 76 -10.56 -4.83 17.89
CA PHE A 76 -11.91 -4.29 17.69
C PHE A 76 -11.97 -2.84 18.15
N ILE A 77 -12.60 -1.97 17.35
CA ILE A 77 -12.77 -0.55 17.66
C ILE A 77 -14.25 -0.18 17.55
N LYS A 78 -14.76 0.66 18.45
CA LYS A 78 -16.12 1.21 18.36
C LYS A 78 -16.33 1.95 17.04
N GLY A 79 -17.51 1.78 16.41
CA GLY A 79 -17.80 2.26 15.06
C GLY A 79 -17.51 3.73 14.79
N LYS A 80 -17.78 4.62 15.77
CA LYS A 80 -17.42 6.04 15.63
C LYS A 80 -15.92 6.27 15.48
N LEU A 81 -15.11 5.57 16.28
CA LEU A 81 -13.64 5.66 16.20
C LEU A 81 -13.11 4.98 14.92
N PHE A 82 -13.74 3.87 14.52
CA PHE A 82 -13.39 3.17 13.30
C PHE A 82 -13.57 4.07 12.06
N LYS A 83 -14.68 4.80 11.97
CA LYS A 83 -14.95 5.75 10.88
C LYS A 83 -13.88 6.84 10.75
N GLU A 84 -13.27 7.26 11.85
CA GLU A 84 -12.17 8.25 11.80
C GLU A 84 -10.86 7.69 11.24
N LEU A 85 -10.71 6.36 11.18
CA LEU A 85 -9.54 5.70 10.61
C LEU A 85 -9.71 5.39 9.13
N THR A 86 -10.94 5.40 8.61
CA THR A 86 -11.25 5.06 7.23
C THR A 86 -11.33 6.30 6.36
N HIS A 87 -11.01 6.13 5.08
CA HIS A 87 -11.07 7.19 4.08
C HIS A 87 -12.20 6.96 3.06
N THR A 88 -13.03 5.91 3.27
CA THR A 88 -14.18 5.56 2.41
C THR A 88 -15.49 5.95 3.11
N GLU A 89 -16.44 6.50 2.35
CA GLU A 89 -17.77 6.85 2.87
C GLU A 89 -18.53 5.61 3.35
N THR A 90 -18.45 4.53 2.58
CA THR A 90 -19.02 3.22 2.91
C THR A 90 -17.90 2.24 3.24
N ASN A 91 -17.45 2.25 4.50
CA ASN A 91 -16.43 1.30 4.93
C ASN A 91 -17.03 -0.10 5.17
N GLN A 92 -16.23 -1.13 4.92
CA GLN A 92 -16.64 -2.53 5.14
C GLN A 92 -16.39 -3.03 6.57
N GLY A 93 -16.09 -2.13 7.50
CA GLY A 93 -15.85 -2.47 8.90
C GLY A 93 -14.51 -3.19 9.17
N ILE A 94 -13.58 -3.18 8.19
CA ILE A 94 -12.28 -3.82 8.32
C ILE A 94 -11.18 -3.04 7.60
N LEU A 95 -10.03 -2.94 8.24
CA LEU A 95 -8.79 -2.43 7.65
C LEU A 95 -7.58 -3.21 8.20
N ALA A 96 -6.46 -3.13 7.52
CA ALA A 96 -5.19 -3.63 8.03
C ALA A 96 -4.11 -2.57 7.94
N VAL A 97 -3.25 -2.58 8.94
CA VAL A 97 -1.93 -1.93 8.87
C VAL A 97 -0.97 -2.94 8.26
N VAL A 98 -0.28 -2.54 7.20
CA VAL A 98 0.53 -3.41 6.35
C VAL A 98 1.95 -2.89 6.28
N TYR A 99 2.93 -3.80 6.22
CA TYR A 99 4.32 -3.42 6.02
C TYR A 99 4.53 -2.84 4.62
N LYS A 100 5.13 -1.65 4.58
CA LYS A 100 5.63 -1.04 3.34
C LYS A 100 6.91 -1.76 2.93
N GLU A 101 6.96 -2.24 1.72
CA GLU A 101 8.18 -2.79 1.17
C GLU A 101 9.28 -1.72 1.16
N ASN A 102 10.43 -2.06 1.71
CA ASN A 102 11.59 -1.18 1.73
C ASN A 102 12.67 -1.87 0.91
N ILE A 103 12.64 -1.60 -0.38
CA ILE A 103 13.62 -2.11 -1.32
C ILE A 103 14.63 -1.01 -1.61
N ASP A 104 15.92 -1.31 -1.49
CA ASP A 104 16.98 -0.44 -1.97
C ASP A 104 17.18 -0.61 -3.48
N ARG A 105 18.07 0.19 -4.05
CA ARG A 105 18.30 0.19 -5.48
C ARG A 105 18.80 -1.16 -5.99
N GLU A 106 19.78 -1.75 -5.30
CA GLU A 106 20.37 -3.03 -5.72
C GLU A 106 19.34 -4.17 -5.65
N GLY A 107 18.58 -4.25 -4.57
CA GLY A 107 17.50 -5.21 -4.43
C GLY A 107 16.41 -5.05 -5.48
N PHE A 108 16.04 -3.80 -5.81
CA PHE A 108 15.08 -3.52 -6.87
C PHE A 108 15.58 -4.00 -8.23
N GLU A 109 16.81 -3.63 -8.60
CA GLU A 109 17.42 -3.99 -9.88
C GLU A 109 17.49 -5.52 -10.07
N GLU A 110 17.80 -6.26 -9.01
CA GLU A 110 17.81 -7.73 -9.07
C GLU A 110 16.40 -8.32 -9.17
N GLU A 111 15.40 -7.78 -8.43
CA GLU A 111 14.02 -8.27 -8.45
C GLU A 111 13.34 -8.05 -9.81
N VAL A 112 13.66 -6.94 -10.48
CA VAL A 112 13.06 -6.59 -11.78
C VAL A 112 13.88 -7.05 -12.99
N LYS A 113 14.97 -7.74 -12.79
CA LYS A 113 15.88 -8.18 -13.85
C LYS A 113 15.15 -8.97 -14.94
N GLY A 114 15.34 -8.54 -16.19
CA GLY A 114 14.68 -9.15 -17.35
C GLY A 114 13.18 -8.84 -17.49
N LYS A 115 12.67 -7.86 -16.74
CA LYS A 115 11.29 -7.39 -16.84
C LYS A 115 11.26 -5.91 -17.18
N ASP A 116 10.20 -5.49 -17.85
CA ASP A 116 9.94 -4.07 -18.08
C ASP A 116 9.54 -3.37 -16.78
N ILE A 117 9.87 -2.09 -16.67
CA ILE A 117 9.51 -1.24 -15.55
C ILE A 117 8.75 0.01 -16.03
N VAL A 118 8.01 0.63 -15.14
CA VAL A 118 7.38 1.94 -15.40
C VAL A 118 8.09 3.02 -14.59
N ILE A 119 8.45 4.11 -15.24
CA ILE A 119 9.00 5.30 -14.59
C ILE A 119 7.91 6.35 -14.46
N LEU A 120 7.64 6.81 -13.25
CA LEU A 120 6.70 7.88 -12.94
C LEU A 120 7.47 9.18 -12.75
N ASP A 121 7.37 10.06 -13.74
CA ASP A 121 8.03 11.36 -13.70
C ASP A 121 7.09 12.43 -13.15
N ARG A 122 7.22 12.76 -11.88
CA ARG A 122 6.53 13.85 -11.16
C ARG A 122 5.01 13.88 -11.33
N LEU A 123 4.37 12.72 -11.44
CA LEU A 123 2.91 12.62 -11.51
C LEU A 123 2.25 13.04 -10.20
N GLN A 124 1.34 14.02 -10.27
CA GLN A 124 0.72 14.63 -9.10
C GLN A 124 -0.67 14.06 -8.76
N ASP A 125 -1.39 13.52 -9.74
CA ASP A 125 -2.73 12.98 -9.50
C ASP A 125 -2.69 11.56 -8.90
N PRO A 126 -3.27 11.36 -7.70
CA PRO A 126 -3.26 10.05 -7.05
C PRO A 126 -4.06 8.98 -7.78
N GLY A 127 -5.11 9.39 -8.52
CA GLY A 127 -5.94 8.48 -9.31
C GLY A 127 -5.16 7.91 -10.49
N ASN A 128 -4.42 8.77 -11.19
CA ASN A 128 -3.56 8.38 -12.31
C ASN A 128 -2.44 7.44 -11.84
N VAL A 129 -1.74 7.82 -10.77
CA VAL A 129 -0.68 6.95 -10.21
C VAL A 129 -1.24 5.59 -9.81
N GLY A 130 -2.37 5.56 -9.09
CA GLY A 130 -2.99 4.29 -8.71
C GLY A 130 -3.44 3.45 -9.90
N THR A 131 -3.98 4.07 -10.94
CA THR A 131 -4.38 3.39 -12.18
C THR A 131 -3.16 2.80 -12.90
N ILE A 132 -2.07 3.57 -13.01
CA ILE A 132 -0.82 3.09 -13.62
C ILE A 132 -0.25 1.90 -12.84
N LEU A 133 -0.17 1.99 -11.51
CA LEU A 133 0.27 0.90 -10.64
C LEU A 133 -0.53 -0.37 -10.90
N ARG A 134 -1.86 -0.25 -10.95
CA ARG A 134 -2.76 -1.39 -11.19
C ARG A 134 -2.59 -1.97 -12.59
N THR A 135 -2.42 -1.12 -13.59
CA THR A 135 -2.25 -1.55 -14.98
C THR A 135 -0.88 -2.22 -15.18
N ALA A 136 0.17 -1.65 -14.62
CA ALA A 136 1.52 -2.22 -14.67
C ALA A 136 1.57 -3.60 -14.02
N ASP A 137 0.99 -3.76 -12.84
CA ASP A 137 0.87 -5.05 -12.15
C ASP A 137 0.10 -6.08 -13.00
N ALA A 138 -1.05 -5.68 -13.56
CA ALA A 138 -1.86 -6.56 -14.40
C ALA A 138 -1.19 -6.93 -15.72
N ALA A 139 -0.36 -6.06 -16.28
CA ALA A 139 0.41 -6.29 -17.51
C ALA A 139 1.72 -7.05 -17.27
N GLY A 140 2.08 -7.36 -16.01
CA GLY A 140 3.26 -8.14 -15.67
C GLY A 140 4.57 -7.34 -15.66
N TYR A 141 4.49 -6.01 -15.54
CA TYR A 141 5.69 -5.19 -15.32
C TYR A 141 6.41 -5.60 -14.03
N GLY A 142 7.72 -5.55 -14.02
CA GLY A 142 8.55 -5.98 -12.90
C GLY A 142 8.52 -5.01 -11.73
N GLY A 143 8.42 -3.70 -11.99
CA GLY A 143 8.49 -2.70 -10.93
C GLY A 143 8.16 -1.29 -11.40
N ILE A 144 8.13 -0.38 -10.43
CA ILE A 144 7.87 1.04 -10.63
C ILE A 144 9.07 1.83 -10.09
N VAL A 145 9.57 2.78 -10.87
CA VAL A 145 10.51 3.80 -10.40
C VAL A 145 9.76 5.12 -10.28
N ALA A 146 9.67 5.68 -9.09
CA ALA A 146 8.99 6.94 -8.83
C ALA A 146 10.02 8.05 -8.58
N ILE A 147 10.10 9.02 -9.49
CA ILE A 147 10.97 10.18 -9.35
C ILE A 147 10.39 11.13 -8.29
N LYS A 148 11.27 11.74 -7.49
CA LYS A 148 10.91 12.75 -6.49
C LYS A 148 10.06 13.85 -7.13
N GLY A 149 8.97 14.17 -6.44
CA GLY A 149 7.92 15.03 -6.99
C GLY A 149 6.69 14.24 -7.43
N THR A 150 6.78 12.92 -7.63
CA THR A 150 5.60 12.07 -7.79
C THR A 150 4.82 11.98 -6.48
N VAL A 151 3.49 11.98 -6.55
CA VAL A 151 2.64 11.79 -5.37
C VAL A 151 3.00 10.49 -4.66
N ASP A 152 2.95 10.50 -3.33
CA ASP A 152 3.29 9.32 -2.55
C ASP A 152 2.43 8.10 -2.91
N CYS A 153 3.07 7.07 -3.48
CA CYS A 153 2.44 5.82 -3.90
C CYS A 153 1.70 5.10 -2.76
N TYR A 154 2.08 5.33 -1.51
CA TYR A 154 1.44 4.75 -0.33
C TYR A 154 0.43 5.68 0.34
N SER A 155 0.08 6.82 -0.28
CA SER A 155 -0.99 7.69 0.22
C SER A 155 -2.34 6.96 0.16
N PRO A 156 -3.29 7.25 1.08
CA PRO A 156 -4.58 6.55 1.11
C PRO A 156 -5.36 6.59 -0.21
N LYS A 157 -5.24 7.69 -0.96
CA LYS A 157 -5.89 7.84 -2.26
C LYS A 157 -5.26 6.92 -3.32
N VAL A 158 -3.93 6.85 -3.39
CA VAL A 158 -3.22 5.96 -4.32
C VAL A 158 -3.47 4.50 -3.95
N VAL A 159 -3.36 4.13 -2.67
CA VAL A 159 -3.61 2.77 -2.18
C VAL A 159 -4.98 2.25 -2.64
N ARG A 160 -6.02 3.07 -2.54
CA ARG A 160 -7.36 2.71 -3.02
C ARG A 160 -7.41 2.53 -4.53
N ALA A 161 -6.84 3.46 -5.29
CA ALA A 161 -6.86 3.43 -6.75
C ALA A 161 -6.03 2.26 -7.31
N ALA A 162 -4.90 1.95 -6.69
CA ALA A 162 -4.04 0.84 -7.04
C ALA A 162 -4.59 -0.52 -6.60
N ALA A 163 -5.63 -0.54 -5.75
CA ALA A 163 -6.15 -1.77 -5.14
C ALA A 163 -5.00 -2.57 -4.48
N ASN A 164 -4.87 -3.85 -4.78
CA ASN A 164 -3.86 -4.73 -4.16
C ASN A 164 -2.48 -4.68 -4.85
N SER A 165 -2.32 -3.93 -5.94
CA SER A 165 -1.09 -3.93 -6.74
C SER A 165 0.15 -3.51 -5.96
N LEU A 166 0.00 -2.60 -4.98
CA LEU A 166 1.07 -2.18 -4.08
C LEU A 166 1.68 -3.31 -3.21
N MET A 167 0.99 -4.42 -3.11
CA MET A 167 1.51 -5.59 -2.39
C MET A 167 2.29 -6.55 -3.28
N ARG A 168 2.26 -6.32 -4.61
CA ARG A 168 2.81 -7.24 -5.62
C ARG A 168 3.96 -6.64 -6.41
N ILE A 169 3.85 -5.34 -6.71
CA ILE A 169 4.83 -4.66 -7.55
C ILE A 169 5.78 -3.83 -6.68
N PRO A 170 7.10 -4.05 -6.75
CA PRO A 170 8.07 -3.27 -6.00
C PRO A 170 8.13 -1.83 -6.52
N ILE A 171 8.36 -0.88 -5.60
CA ILE A 171 8.45 0.54 -5.90
C ILE A 171 9.77 1.08 -5.38
N LEU A 172 10.62 1.56 -6.29
CA LEU A 172 11.83 2.29 -5.98
C LEU A 172 11.55 3.80 -6.09
N SER A 173 11.91 4.57 -5.06
CA SER A 173 11.90 6.03 -5.13
C SER A 173 13.30 6.54 -5.41
N VAL A 174 13.44 7.44 -6.37
CA VAL A 174 14.70 8.07 -6.75
C VAL A 174 14.61 9.59 -6.68
N ASP A 175 15.73 10.27 -6.53
CA ASP A 175 15.75 11.72 -6.35
C ASP A 175 15.71 12.48 -7.70
N SER A 176 16.21 11.90 -8.79
CA SER A 176 16.35 12.57 -10.09
C SER A 176 15.94 11.69 -11.27
N GLU A 177 15.81 12.33 -12.43
CA GLU A 177 15.59 11.65 -13.71
C GLU A 177 16.82 10.81 -14.11
N GLU A 178 18.01 11.34 -13.84
CA GLU A 178 19.28 10.66 -14.11
C GLU A 178 19.36 9.34 -13.37
N ASP A 179 18.95 9.30 -12.09
CA ASP A 179 18.90 8.08 -11.30
C ASP A 179 17.92 7.06 -11.91
N ALA A 180 16.75 7.52 -12.35
CA ALA A 180 15.75 6.65 -12.99
C ALA A 180 16.25 6.05 -14.30
N ILE A 181 16.91 6.86 -15.13
CA ILE A 181 17.52 6.45 -16.40
C ILE A 181 18.65 5.44 -16.13
N GLU A 182 19.47 5.69 -15.12
CA GLU A 182 20.56 4.77 -14.75
C GLU A 182 20.04 3.41 -14.32
N VAL A 183 18.95 3.36 -13.51
CA VAL A 183 18.28 2.11 -13.16
C VAL A 183 17.80 1.37 -14.41
N ALA A 184 17.08 2.06 -15.31
CA ALA A 184 16.58 1.46 -16.54
C ALA A 184 17.68 0.89 -17.43
N ARG A 185 18.79 1.61 -17.59
CA ARG A 185 19.95 1.15 -18.37
C ARG A 185 20.63 -0.07 -17.75
N LYS A 186 20.77 -0.07 -16.43
CA LYS A 186 21.45 -1.16 -15.71
C LYS A 186 20.68 -2.48 -15.79
N ILE A 187 19.35 -2.44 -15.81
CA ILE A 187 18.52 -3.63 -16.01
C ILE A 187 18.37 -4.02 -17.49
N GLY A 188 18.91 -3.21 -18.42
CA GLY A 188 18.96 -3.51 -19.85
C GLY A 188 17.71 -3.11 -20.65
N ASN A 189 16.88 -2.21 -20.11
CA ASN A 189 15.64 -1.79 -20.78
C ASN A 189 15.87 -0.65 -21.79
N LEU A 190 15.13 -0.71 -22.91
CA LEU A 190 14.97 0.42 -23.81
C LEU A 190 14.04 1.45 -23.14
N ILE A 191 14.46 2.72 -23.13
CA ILE A 191 13.66 3.79 -22.53
C ILE A 191 12.73 4.36 -23.59
N VAL A 192 11.43 4.29 -23.35
CA VAL A 192 10.37 4.88 -24.19
C VAL A 192 9.66 5.96 -23.38
N GLY A 193 9.68 7.19 -23.85
CA GLY A 193 8.94 8.31 -23.26
C GLY A 193 7.57 8.49 -23.91
N THR A 194 6.60 8.94 -23.12
CA THR A 194 5.32 9.42 -23.62
C THR A 194 5.15 10.90 -23.32
N ASP A 195 4.88 11.70 -24.34
CA ASP A 195 4.64 13.14 -24.22
C ASP A 195 3.44 13.56 -25.07
N VAL A 196 2.73 14.58 -24.62
CA VAL A 196 1.52 15.11 -25.27
C VAL A 196 1.87 16.09 -26.39
N GLY A 197 3.08 16.61 -26.43
CA GLY A 197 3.54 17.69 -27.31
C GLY A 197 4.46 17.29 -28.45
N THR A 198 4.78 16.02 -28.63
CA THR A 198 5.73 15.60 -29.69
C THR A 198 5.09 15.73 -31.08
N PRO A 199 5.64 16.56 -32.01
CA PRO A 199 5.19 16.57 -33.39
C PRO A 199 5.39 15.18 -34.01
N LYS A 200 4.41 14.73 -34.80
CA LYS A 200 4.50 13.49 -35.55
C LYS A 200 5.56 13.58 -36.63
#